data_8d6c9d41a77fe52acd94157605e7a7f0
#
_entry.id   8d6c9d41a77fe52acd94157605e7a7f0
#
_cell.length_a   1.000
_cell.length_b   1.000
_cell.length_c   1.000
_cell.angle_alpha   90.00
_cell.angle_beta   90.00
_cell.angle_gamma   90.00
#
_symmetry.space_group_name_H-M   'P 1'
#
loop_
_entity.id
_entity.type
_entity.pdbx_description
1 polymer ?
#
loop_
_entity_poly.entity_id
_entity_poly.type
_entity_poly.pdbx_seq_one_letter_code
_entity_poly.pdbx_strand_id
1 'polypeptide(L)'
;MCVVGKIAVSAHFCRCGIRLGNYIIGTLSVTDAKDLKAMHRFFVSGENLHGGQVVLTGKQAHQIRNVLRMAPGDQIIVLDNAGYEYAAAITDVARQRVAGRIMDKQPAQGEPRTQVTLYQSILAREKFEWVLQKCTEVGVTRFVPVVTQRTIVRRADTITPHRLARWKGIVTEAAEQSGRGRIPQLECLVKFADALAGLSAFDRCLIACPQAVSRTLRELLQAGRPAPAGIALLIGPEGGFSDEEVAAACEKGAAAVNLGKRILRTETAAVVACALILYEME
;
A
#
# COMPACT_ATOMS: atom_id res chain seq x y z
N MET A 1 -21.85 8.81 -43.51
CA MET A 1 -20.50 8.72 -44.11
C MET A 1 -19.56 9.52 -43.21
N CYS A 2 -18.91 8.88 -42.23
CA CYS A 2 -17.90 9.50 -41.40
C CYS A 2 -16.58 8.83 -41.74
N VAL A 3 -15.62 9.68 -42.16
CA VAL A 3 -14.26 9.28 -42.53
C VAL A 3 -13.41 9.23 -41.27
N VAL A 4 -12.86 8.05 -40.96
CA VAL A 4 -11.91 7.83 -39.87
C VAL A 4 -10.52 8.12 -40.42
N GLY A 5 -9.93 9.24 -39.96
CA GLY A 5 -8.55 9.60 -40.26
C GLY A 5 -7.57 8.84 -39.36
N LYS A 6 -6.69 8.05 -39.97
CA LYS A 6 -5.51 7.45 -39.29
C LYS A 6 -4.46 8.53 -39.05
N ILE A 7 -4.13 8.81 -37.78
CA ILE A 7 -2.97 9.62 -37.42
C ILE A 7 -1.78 8.70 -37.31
N ALA A 8 -0.83 8.82 -38.22
CA ALA A 8 0.47 8.18 -38.14
C ALA A 8 1.40 9.04 -37.26
N VAL A 9 1.81 8.50 -36.10
CA VAL A 9 2.82 9.15 -35.25
C VAL A 9 4.20 8.71 -35.72
N SER A 10 4.91 9.65 -36.34
CA SER A 10 6.33 9.51 -36.71
C SER A 10 7.22 9.61 -35.48
N ALA A 11 7.94 8.54 -35.16
CA ALA A 11 8.93 8.53 -34.09
C ALA A 11 10.21 9.26 -34.53
N HIS A 12 10.41 10.49 -34.07
CA HIS A 12 11.69 11.16 -34.14
C HIS A 12 12.50 10.86 -32.85
N PHE A 13 13.58 10.14 -33.00
CA PHE A 13 14.55 9.83 -31.97
C PHE A 13 15.39 11.07 -31.65
N CYS A 14 15.25 11.64 -30.49
CA CYS A 14 16.18 12.63 -29.96
C CYS A 14 17.23 11.89 -29.11
N ARG A 15 18.45 11.78 -29.64
CA ARG A 15 19.62 11.31 -28.88
C ARG A 15 20.10 12.45 -27.98
N CYS A 16 19.82 12.37 -26.70
CA CYS A 16 20.46 13.19 -25.68
C CYS A 16 21.34 12.28 -24.81
N GLY A 17 22.64 12.32 -25.06
CA GLY A 17 23.63 11.55 -24.27
C GLY A 17 23.95 12.30 -22.97
N ILE A 18 23.52 11.79 -21.84
CA ILE A 18 24.04 12.19 -20.53
C ILE A 18 25.07 11.17 -20.10
N ARG A 19 26.35 11.59 -20.06
CA ARG A 19 27.44 10.83 -19.45
C ARG A 19 27.35 10.98 -17.93
N LEU A 20 27.03 9.92 -17.24
CA LEU A 20 27.28 9.76 -15.81
C LEU A 20 28.05 8.46 -15.59
N GLY A 21 29.22 8.61 -15.00
CA GLY A 21 30.21 7.68 -14.51
C GLY A 21 30.00 6.17 -14.72
N ASN A 22 31.04 5.50 -15.22
CA ASN A 22 31.37 4.08 -15.32
C ASN A 22 30.38 3.05 -14.67
N TYR A 23 29.21 2.89 -15.24
CA TYR A 23 28.41 1.67 -15.11
C TYR A 23 28.07 1.19 -16.51
N ILE A 24 28.54 0.00 -16.82
CA ILE A 24 28.16 -0.72 -18.04
C ILE A 24 26.69 -1.12 -17.85
N ILE A 25 25.77 -0.31 -18.38
CA ILE A 25 24.39 -0.73 -18.55
C ILE A 25 24.40 -1.69 -19.73
N GLY A 26 24.27 -2.99 -19.43
CA GLY A 26 24.02 -3.99 -20.46
C GLY A 26 22.86 -3.53 -21.34
N THR A 27 23.08 -3.55 -22.65
CA THR A 27 22.04 -3.28 -23.66
C THR A 27 20.93 -4.28 -23.51
N LEU A 28 19.86 -3.89 -22.75
CA LEU A 28 18.58 -4.58 -22.84
C LEU A 28 18.06 -4.40 -24.27
N SER A 29 17.96 -5.49 -24.99
CA SER A 29 17.40 -5.49 -26.32
C SER A 29 15.93 -5.08 -26.26
N VAL A 30 15.50 -4.21 -27.18
CA VAL A 30 14.11 -3.69 -27.28
C VAL A 30 13.09 -4.81 -27.54
N THR A 31 13.53 -6.04 -27.73
CA THR A 31 12.69 -7.23 -27.88
C THR A 31 12.11 -7.75 -26.55
N ASP A 32 12.76 -7.45 -25.39
CA ASP A 32 12.28 -7.91 -24.08
C ASP A 32 11.18 -7.02 -23.46
N ALA A 33 10.92 -5.84 -24.03
CA ALA A 33 9.87 -4.93 -23.56
C ALA A 33 8.45 -5.33 -24.02
N LYS A 34 8.27 -6.32 -24.89
CA LYS A 34 6.97 -6.78 -25.40
C LYS A 34 6.34 -7.94 -24.62
N ASP A 35 7.12 -8.62 -23.77
CA ASP A 35 6.68 -9.77 -22.98
C ASP A 35 6.53 -9.50 -21.47
N LEU A 36 6.58 -8.26 -21.02
CA LEU A 36 6.07 -7.87 -19.71
C LEU A 36 4.54 -7.90 -19.70
N LYS A 37 3.95 -9.07 -20.00
CA LYS A 37 2.67 -9.46 -19.43
C LYS A 37 2.80 -9.18 -17.94
N ALA A 38 1.96 -8.31 -17.37
CA ALA A 38 1.99 -8.00 -15.96
C ALA A 38 2.00 -9.32 -15.19
N MET A 39 3.19 -9.72 -14.67
CA MET A 39 3.33 -11.00 -13.99
C MET A 39 2.46 -10.95 -12.76
N HIS A 40 1.55 -11.91 -12.62
CA HIS A 40 0.67 -12.00 -11.47
C HIS A 40 1.48 -12.31 -10.23
N ARG A 41 1.18 -11.63 -9.13
CA ARG A 41 1.85 -11.73 -7.83
C ARG A 41 0.95 -12.43 -6.83
N PHE A 42 1.57 -13.27 -5.97
CA PHE A 42 0.85 -14.05 -4.96
C PHE A 42 1.66 -14.14 -3.68
N PHE A 43 1.10 -13.72 -2.55
CA PHE A 43 1.71 -13.99 -1.25
C PHE A 43 1.52 -15.45 -0.87
N VAL A 44 2.59 -16.10 -0.45
CA VAL A 44 2.56 -17.49 0.04
C VAL A 44 3.20 -17.57 1.42
N SER A 45 2.76 -18.55 2.21
CA SER A 45 3.43 -18.86 3.48
C SER A 45 4.79 -19.50 3.22
N GLY A 46 5.75 -19.29 4.12
CA GLY A 46 7.08 -19.89 4.02
C GLY A 46 7.05 -21.42 3.93
N GLU A 47 6.02 -22.06 4.48
CA GLU A 47 5.79 -23.52 4.38
C GLU A 47 5.55 -23.99 2.95
N ASN A 48 5.13 -23.10 2.07
CA ASN A 48 4.87 -23.38 0.66
C ASN A 48 6.06 -23.06 -0.26
N LEU A 49 7.19 -22.65 0.33
CA LEU A 49 8.43 -22.30 -0.38
C LEU A 49 9.56 -23.21 0.10
N HIS A 50 9.74 -24.39 -0.53
CA HIS A 50 10.75 -25.36 -0.13
C HIS A 50 11.50 -25.95 -1.33
N GLY A 51 12.80 -26.16 -1.16
CA GLY A 51 13.62 -26.93 -2.12
C GLY A 51 13.63 -26.35 -3.55
N GLY A 52 13.51 -25.03 -3.70
CA GLY A 52 13.42 -24.41 -5.02
C GLY A 52 12.06 -24.57 -5.71
N GLN A 53 11.03 -24.96 -4.97
CA GLN A 53 9.65 -25.12 -5.44
C GLN A 53 8.70 -24.22 -4.64
N VAL A 54 7.58 -23.88 -5.26
CA VAL A 54 6.46 -23.20 -4.65
C VAL A 54 5.18 -23.99 -4.88
N VAL A 55 4.31 -23.99 -3.88
CA VAL A 55 2.99 -24.63 -3.96
C VAL A 55 1.92 -23.60 -3.60
N LEU A 56 1.00 -23.34 -4.52
CA LEU A 56 -0.16 -22.48 -4.30
C LEU A 56 -1.41 -23.34 -4.18
N THR A 57 -2.26 -23.04 -3.19
CA THR A 57 -3.45 -23.87 -2.88
C THR A 57 -4.70 -22.98 -2.73
N GLY A 58 -5.86 -23.60 -2.58
CA GLY A 58 -7.12 -22.93 -2.26
C GLY A 58 -7.50 -21.84 -3.27
N LYS A 59 -7.74 -20.63 -2.78
CA LYS A 59 -8.16 -19.48 -3.62
C LYS A 59 -7.14 -19.14 -4.69
N GLN A 60 -5.85 -19.21 -4.40
CA GLN A 60 -4.79 -18.88 -5.36
C GLN A 60 -4.72 -19.89 -6.49
N ALA A 61 -4.79 -21.19 -6.20
CA ALA A 61 -4.84 -22.23 -7.22
C ALA A 61 -6.10 -22.09 -8.10
N HIS A 62 -7.25 -21.76 -7.49
CA HIS A 62 -8.47 -21.48 -8.22
C HIS A 62 -8.32 -20.24 -9.14
N GLN A 63 -7.72 -19.17 -8.67
CA GLN A 63 -7.49 -17.95 -9.44
C GLN A 63 -6.58 -18.21 -10.63
N ILE A 64 -5.44 -18.88 -10.42
CA ILE A 64 -4.47 -19.21 -11.47
C ILE A 64 -5.14 -20.06 -12.56
N ARG A 65 -5.86 -21.11 -12.15
CA ARG A 65 -6.47 -22.05 -13.10
C ARG A 65 -7.70 -21.49 -13.80
N ASN A 66 -8.65 -20.92 -13.04
CA ASN A 66 -10.00 -20.65 -13.56
C ASN A 66 -10.18 -19.19 -14.02
N VAL A 67 -9.50 -18.25 -13.41
CA VAL A 67 -9.61 -16.82 -13.75
C VAL A 67 -8.51 -16.44 -14.73
N LEU A 68 -7.26 -16.70 -14.39
CA LEU A 68 -6.10 -16.34 -15.21
C LEU A 68 -5.82 -17.37 -16.32
N ARG A 69 -6.33 -18.60 -16.18
CA ARG A 69 -6.19 -19.69 -17.14
C ARG A 69 -4.73 -19.96 -17.52
N MET A 70 -3.86 -19.90 -16.50
CA MET A 70 -2.44 -20.15 -16.68
C MET A 70 -2.14 -21.65 -16.83
N ALA A 71 -1.07 -21.97 -17.54
CA ALA A 71 -0.64 -23.32 -17.87
C ALA A 71 0.82 -23.58 -17.42
N PRO A 72 1.28 -24.84 -17.38
CA PRO A 72 2.68 -25.13 -17.22
C PRO A 72 3.56 -24.38 -18.22
N GLY A 73 4.64 -23.75 -17.74
CA GLY A 73 5.51 -22.86 -18.50
C GLY A 73 5.23 -21.37 -18.30
N ASP A 74 4.03 -20.98 -17.86
CA ASP A 74 3.74 -19.59 -17.52
C ASP A 74 4.52 -19.16 -16.27
N GLN A 75 4.82 -17.86 -16.16
CA GLN A 75 5.57 -17.29 -15.06
C GLN A 75 4.69 -16.49 -14.11
N ILE A 76 5.00 -16.60 -12.84
CA ILE A 76 4.38 -15.84 -11.74
C ILE A 76 5.45 -15.27 -10.83
N ILE A 77 5.09 -14.25 -10.07
CA ILE A 77 5.89 -13.76 -8.94
C ILE A 77 5.26 -14.27 -7.65
N VAL A 78 6.09 -14.80 -6.78
CA VAL A 78 5.69 -15.27 -5.45
C VAL A 78 6.35 -14.38 -4.41
N LEU A 79 5.60 -13.98 -3.38
CA LEU A 79 6.02 -13.07 -2.32
C LEU A 79 6.00 -13.83 -0.98
N ASP A 80 7.09 -13.72 -0.19
CA ASP A 80 7.23 -14.45 1.09
C ASP A 80 6.72 -13.66 2.30
N ASN A 81 6.20 -12.46 2.09
CA ASN A 81 5.80 -11.52 3.15
C ASN A 81 6.95 -11.11 4.10
N ALA A 82 8.18 -11.43 3.75
CA ALA A 82 9.40 -11.04 4.47
C ALA A 82 10.20 -9.96 3.71
N GLY A 83 9.72 -9.56 2.53
CA GLY A 83 10.33 -8.52 1.70
C GLY A 83 11.11 -9.08 0.52
N TYR A 84 10.96 -10.35 0.17
CA TYR A 84 11.52 -10.94 -1.04
C TYR A 84 10.44 -11.35 -2.02
N GLU A 85 10.77 -11.25 -3.30
CA GLU A 85 9.98 -11.78 -4.40
C GLU A 85 10.78 -12.86 -5.14
N TYR A 86 10.05 -13.85 -5.63
CA TYR A 86 10.58 -15.02 -6.32
C TYR A 86 9.93 -15.15 -7.69
N ALA A 87 10.71 -15.13 -8.76
CA ALA A 87 10.22 -15.51 -10.08
C ALA A 87 10.06 -17.03 -10.12
N ALA A 88 8.89 -17.52 -10.48
CA ALA A 88 8.61 -18.95 -10.55
C ALA A 88 7.93 -19.31 -11.86
N ALA A 89 8.35 -20.43 -12.48
CA ALA A 89 7.66 -21.03 -13.63
C ALA A 89 6.70 -22.11 -13.12
N ILE A 90 5.45 -22.04 -13.56
CA ILE A 90 4.43 -23.06 -13.27
C ILE A 90 4.85 -24.39 -13.89
N THR A 91 4.86 -25.44 -13.09
CA THR A 91 5.20 -26.80 -13.53
C THR A 91 4.00 -27.72 -13.63
N ASP A 92 2.97 -27.48 -12.78
CA ASP A 92 1.75 -28.28 -12.74
C ASP A 92 0.54 -27.43 -12.31
N VAL A 93 -0.63 -27.70 -12.90
CA VAL A 93 -1.90 -27.02 -12.61
C VAL A 93 -2.97 -28.06 -12.34
N ALA A 94 -3.14 -28.46 -11.09
CA ALA A 94 -4.20 -29.35 -10.65
C ALA A 94 -5.42 -28.59 -10.10
N ARG A 95 -6.49 -29.32 -9.77
CA ARG A 95 -7.77 -28.73 -9.33
C ARG A 95 -7.66 -27.84 -8.08
N GLN A 96 -6.84 -28.24 -7.09
CA GLN A 96 -6.70 -27.57 -5.80
C GLN A 96 -5.27 -27.15 -5.49
N ARG A 97 -4.34 -27.38 -6.42
CA ARG A 97 -2.92 -27.13 -6.24
C ARG A 97 -2.30 -26.68 -7.55
N VAL A 98 -1.46 -25.67 -7.45
CA VAL A 98 -0.54 -25.26 -8.53
C VAL A 98 0.88 -25.37 -7.99
N ALA A 99 1.75 -26.07 -8.72
CA ALA A 99 3.15 -26.18 -8.38
C ALA A 99 3.99 -25.32 -9.33
N GLY A 100 5.05 -24.73 -8.84
CA GLY A 100 6.00 -23.95 -9.62
C GLY A 100 7.43 -24.21 -9.17
N ARG A 101 8.37 -24.02 -10.09
CA ARG A 101 9.80 -24.04 -9.81
C ARG A 101 10.31 -22.61 -9.70
N ILE A 102 10.98 -22.28 -8.59
CA ILE A 102 11.64 -21.01 -8.36
C ILE A 102 12.83 -20.90 -9.32
N MET A 103 12.89 -19.81 -10.05
CA MET A 103 13.96 -19.49 -11.00
C MET A 103 14.92 -18.44 -10.46
N ASP A 104 14.38 -17.46 -9.70
CA ASP A 104 15.16 -16.36 -9.15
C ASP A 104 14.56 -15.87 -7.84
N LYS A 105 15.38 -15.20 -7.02
CA LYS A 105 15.01 -14.57 -5.75
C LYS A 105 15.66 -13.20 -5.66
N GLN A 106 14.86 -12.16 -5.38
CA GLN A 106 15.38 -10.81 -5.18
C GLN A 106 14.59 -10.06 -4.11
N PRO A 107 15.16 -8.99 -3.50
CA PRO A 107 14.39 -8.11 -2.63
C PRO A 107 13.26 -7.43 -3.41
N ALA A 108 12.07 -7.42 -2.83
CA ALA A 108 10.94 -6.68 -3.41
C ALA A 108 11.21 -5.17 -3.34
N GLN A 109 10.93 -4.47 -4.43
CA GLN A 109 11.26 -3.04 -4.59
C GLN A 109 10.15 -2.09 -4.09
N GLY A 110 8.95 -2.62 -3.80
CA GLY A 110 7.77 -1.83 -3.49
C GLY A 110 7.62 -1.40 -2.01
N GLU A 111 8.63 -1.61 -1.16
CA GLU A 111 8.54 -1.23 0.25
C GLU A 111 9.10 0.17 0.50
N PRO A 112 8.36 1.05 1.21
CA PRO A 112 8.84 2.39 1.54
C PRO A 112 9.95 2.33 2.61
N ARG A 113 10.84 3.31 2.59
CA ARG A 113 11.90 3.47 3.61
C ARG A 113 11.33 3.94 4.94
N THR A 114 10.39 4.88 4.91
CA THR A 114 9.69 5.38 6.09
C THR A 114 8.41 4.58 6.31
N GLN A 115 8.24 4.04 7.52
CA GLN A 115 7.03 3.30 7.87
C GLN A 115 5.91 4.25 8.28
N VAL A 116 4.80 4.21 7.56
CA VAL A 116 3.60 5.00 7.88
C VAL A 116 2.55 4.10 8.52
N THR A 117 2.18 4.42 9.75
CA THR A 117 1.01 3.86 10.44
C THR A 117 -0.16 4.81 10.30
N LEU A 118 -1.21 4.37 9.61
CA LEU A 118 -2.43 5.14 9.43
C LEU A 118 -3.46 4.77 10.52
N TYR A 119 -3.70 5.68 11.45
CA TYR A 119 -4.80 5.65 12.39
C TYR A 119 -6.03 6.25 11.72
N GLN A 120 -6.86 5.40 11.12
CA GLN A 120 -8.01 5.81 10.36
C GLN A 120 -9.29 5.63 11.18
N SER A 121 -10.03 6.70 11.39
CA SER A 121 -11.38 6.57 11.96
C SER A 121 -12.27 5.70 11.06
N ILE A 122 -13.10 4.86 11.69
CA ILE A 122 -14.01 4.00 10.93
C ILE A 122 -14.98 4.87 10.13
N LEU A 123 -15.10 4.52 8.86
CA LEU A 123 -15.95 5.18 7.89
C LEU A 123 -17.16 4.32 7.56
N ALA A 124 -18.22 4.96 7.07
CA ALA A 124 -19.41 4.27 6.63
C ALA A 124 -19.16 3.49 5.32
N ARG A 125 -19.76 2.30 5.23
CA ARG A 125 -19.82 1.46 4.04
C ARG A 125 -18.44 1.16 3.44
N GLU A 126 -18.32 1.27 2.11
CA GLU A 126 -17.15 0.91 1.31
C GLU A 126 -15.99 1.90 1.41
N LYS A 127 -16.20 3.09 1.98
CA LYS A 127 -15.15 4.12 2.09
C LYS A 127 -13.93 3.64 2.86
N PHE A 128 -14.13 2.89 3.96
CA PHE A 128 -13.02 2.36 4.74
C PHE A 128 -12.23 1.31 3.94
N GLU A 129 -12.90 0.47 3.17
CA GLU A 129 -12.27 -0.51 2.27
C GLU A 129 -11.47 0.17 1.17
N TRP A 130 -12.00 1.27 0.62
CA TRP A 130 -11.30 2.09 -0.36
C TRP A 130 -10.01 2.70 0.22
N VAL A 131 -10.07 3.20 1.46
CA VAL A 131 -8.86 3.70 2.16
C VAL A 131 -7.83 2.59 2.34
N LEU A 132 -8.25 1.40 2.81
CA LEU A 132 -7.35 0.26 2.95
C LEU A 132 -6.65 -0.08 1.63
N GLN A 133 -7.42 -0.17 0.55
CA GLN A 133 -6.89 -0.47 -0.78
C GLN A 133 -5.89 0.59 -1.24
N LYS A 134 -6.33 1.86 -1.32
CA LYS A 134 -5.51 2.93 -1.91
C LYS A 134 -4.31 3.31 -1.05
N CYS A 135 -4.44 3.29 0.27
CA CYS A 135 -3.30 3.54 1.14
C CYS A 135 -2.28 2.38 1.13
N THR A 136 -2.72 1.13 0.89
CA THR A 136 -1.80 0.01 0.64
C THR A 136 -1.01 0.23 -0.65
N GLU A 137 -1.66 0.61 -1.74
CA GLU A 137 -1.02 0.92 -3.03
C GLU A 137 -0.01 2.07 -2.91
N VAL A 138 -0.31 3.08 -2.08
CA VAL A 138 0.56 4.24 -1.83
C VAL A 138 1.79 3.88 -0.98
N GLY A 139 1.70 2.84 -0.10
CA GLY A 139 2.85 2.41 0.70
C GLY A 139 2.63 2.41 2.22
N VAL A 140 1.41 2.62 2.73
CA VAL A 140 1.12 2.47 4.17
C VAL A 140 1.52 1.08 4.65
N THR A 141 2.19 1.00 5.81
CA THR A 141 2.72 -0.26 6.35
C THR A 141 1.87 -0.84 7.48
N ARG A 142 1.05 -0.02 8.12
CA ARG A 142 0.15 -0.46 9.20
C ARG A 142 -1.13 0.36 9.22
N PHE A 143 -2.26 -0.30 9.41
CA PHE A 143 -3.58 0.30 9.59
C PHE A 143 -4.09 0.04 11.00
N VAL A 144 -4.50 1.10 11.68
CA VAL A 144 -5.15 1.05 13.00
C VAL A 144 -6.54 1.66 12.85
N PRO A 145 -7.60 0.85 12.81
CA PRO A 145 -8.97 1.34 12.83
C PRO A 145 -9.27 2.01 14.17
N VAL A 146 -9.88 3.21 14.16
CA VAL A 146 -10.12 4.00 15.38
C VAL A 146 -11.59 4.40 15.48
N VAL A 147 -12.14 4.33 16.70
CA VAL A 147 -13.44 4.95 17.04
C VAL A 147 -13.20 6.29 17.70
N THR A 148 -13.75 7.35 17.11
CA THR A 148 -13.67 8.73 17.60
C THR A 148 -15.06 9.24 17.97
N GLN A 149 -15.14 10.42 18.59
CA GLN A 149 -16.37 10.99 19.09
C GLN A 149 -17.46 11.16 18.00
N ARG A 150 -17.04 11.56 16.78
CA ARG A 150 -17.93 11.80 15.64
C ARG A 150 -18.01 10.63 14.67
N THR A 151 -17.49 9.45 15.05
CA THR A 151 -17.65 8.23 14.26
C THR A 151 -19.11 7.80 14.24
N ILE A 152 -19.69 7.59 13.05
CA ILE A 152 -21.10 7.17 12.90
C ILE A 152 -21.28 5.73 13.40
N VAL A 153 -20.33 4.87 13.15
CA VAL A 153 -20.31 3.45 13.58
C VAL A 153 -19.62 3.35 14.94
N ARG A 154 -20.39 3.55 16.03
CA ARG A 154 -19.84 3.69 17.39
C ARG A 154 -19.59 2.37 18.15
N ARG A 155 -20.00 1.22 17.63
CA ARG A 155 -19.90 -0.06 18.36
C ARG A 155 -18.73 -0.89 17.81
N ALA A 156 -17.82 -1.28 18.71
CA ALA A 156 -16.74 -2.22 18.39
C ALA A 156 -17.28 -3.56 17.85
N ASP A 157 -18.49 -3.96 18.31
CA ASP A 157 -19.18 -5.19 17.90
C ASP A 157 -19.57 -5.20 16.41
N THR A 158 -19.48 -4.07 15.71
CA THR A 158 -19.79 -3.99 14.26
C THR A 158 -18.65 -4.50 13.37
N ILE A 159 -17.47 -4.77 13.92
CA ILE A 159 -16.38 -5.41 13.18
C ILE A 159 -16.40 -6.92 13.44
N THR A 160 -17.25 -7.59 12.68
CA THR A 160 -17.34 -9.05 12.72
C THR A 160 -16.05 -9.70 12.20
N PRO A 161 -15.75 -10.96 12.61
CA PRO A 161 -14.62 -11.72 12.05
C PRO A 161 -14.65 -11.78 10.52
N HIS A 162 -15.84 -11.90 9.92
CA HIS A 162 -16.03 -11.88 8.47
C HIS A 162 -15.60 -10.55 7.84
N ARG A 163 -15.96 -9.43 8.44
CA ARG A 163 -15.56 -8.09 7.97
C ARG A 163 -14.05 -7.90 8.05
N LEU A 164 -13.44 -8.33 9.17
CA LEU A 164 -11.99 -8.28 9.34
C LEU A 164 -11.25 -9.16 8.30
N ALA A 165 -11.74 -10.37 8.05
CA ALA A 165 -11.19 -11.25 7.03
C ALA A 165 -11.30 -10.63 5.62
N ARG A 166 -12.43 -9.97 5.30
CA ARG A 166 -12.61 -9.23 4.05
C ARG A 166 -11.60 -8.08 3.93
N TRP A 167 -11.40 -7.29 4.97
CA TRP A 167 -10.44 -6.19 4.97
C TRP A 167 -9.00 -6.69 4.79
N LYS A 168 -8.62 -7.79 5.46
CA LYS A 168 -7.33 -8.43 5.24
C LYS A 168 -7.16 -8.88 3.79
N GLY A 169 -8.20 -9.44 3.18
CA GLY A 169 -8.19 -9.78 1.75
C GLY A 169 -7.93 -8.59 0.85
N ILE A 170 -8.62 -7.45 1.08
CA ILE A 170 -8.43 -6.21 0.32
C ILE A 170 -6.98 -5.70 0.42
N VAL A 171 -6.42 -5.68 1.64
CA VAL A 171 -5.02 -5.25 1.87
C VAL A 171 -4.05 -6.19 1.15
N THR A 172 -4.28 -7.52 1.20
CA THR A 172 -3.43 -8.50 0.52
C THR A 172 -3.48 -8.32 -1.01
N GLU A 173 -4.68 -8.24 -1.59
CA GLU A 173 -4.87 -8.05 -3.03
C GLU A 173 -4.25 -6.73 -3.53
N ALA A 174 -4.39 -5.65 -2.74
CA ALA A 174 -3.77 -4.36 -3.05
C ALA A 174 -2.23 -4.43 -2.99
N ALA A 175 -1.66 -5.17 -2.02
CA ALA A 175 -0.23 -5.37 -1.90
C ALA A 175 0.33 -6.22 -3.06
N GLU A 176 -0.37 -7.28 -3.48
CA GLU A 176 -0.03 -8.09 -4.65
C GLU A 176 -0.02 -7.25 -5.93
N GLN A 177 -1.07 -6.44 -6.13
CA GLN A 177 -1.21 -5.59 -7.32
C GLN A 177 -0.16 -4.47 -7.37
N SER A 178 0.16 -3.85 -6.25
CA SER A 178 1.12 -2.74 -6.18
C SER A 178 2.59 -3.19 -6.10
N GLY A 179 2.87 -4.50 -6.09
CA GLY A 179 4.22 -5.05 -6.09
C GLY A 179 4.94 -4.93 -4.76
N ARG A 180 4.19 -4.89 -3.65
CA ARG A 180 4.75 -4.86 -2.30
C ARG A 180 5.29 -6.23 -1.90
N GLY A 181 6.41 -6.25 -1.18
CA GLY A 181 7.00 -7.49 -0.64
C GLY A 181 6.44 -7.88 0.72
N ARG A 182 5.62 -7.00 1.33
CA ARG A 182 5.00 -7.21 2.65
C ARG A 182 3.54 -6.79 2.63
N ILE A 183 2.70 -7.59 3.26
CA ILE A 183 1.30 -7.25 3.49
C ILE A 183 1.25 -6.26 4.65
N PRO A 184 0.67 -5.05 4.48
CA PRO A 184 0.46 -4.12 5.58
C PRO A 184 -0.29 -4.75 6.75
N GLN A 185 0.14 -4.44 7.96
CA GLN A 185 -0.52 -4.93 9.17
C GLN A 185 -1.89 -4.25 9.34
N LEU A 186 -2.92 -5.03 9.60
CA LEU A 186 -4.24 -4.51 9.96
C LEU A 186 -4.54 -4.89 11.41
N GLU A 187 -4.54 -3.88 12.27
CA GLU A 187 -4.77 -4.02 13.70
C GLU A 187 -6.25 -4.15 14.04
N CYS A 188 -6.52 -4.54 15.28
CA CYS A 188 -7.87 -4.51 15.82
C CYS A 188 -8.36 -3.06 15.99
N LEU A 189 -9.68 -2.89 16.04
CA LEU A 189 -10.31 -1.60 16.34
C LEU A 189 -9.94 -1.14 17.74
N VAL A 190 -9.50 0.12 17.86
CA VAL A 190 -9.16 0.74 19.13
C VAL A 190 -10.03 2.00 19.38
N LYS A 191 -10.15 2.40 20.64
CA LYS A 191 -10.70 3.71 21.00
C LYS A 191 -9.63 4.80 20.75
N PHE A 192 -10.06 6.02 20.52
CA PHE A 192 -9.16 7.15 20.28
C PHE A 192 -8.14 7.35 21.42
N ALA A 193 -8.56 7.21 22.67
CA ALA A 193 -7.63 7.32 23.82
C ALA A 193 -6.52 6.25 23.79
N ASP A 194 -6.83 5.02 23.39
CA ASP A 194 -5.86 3.93 23.27
C ASP A 194 -4.91 4.18 22.10
N ALA A 195 -5.43 4.75 21.00
CA ALA A 195 -4.60 5.17 19.87
C ALA A 195 -3.58 6.24 20.28
N LEU A 196 -3.99 7.22 21.08
CA LEU A 196 -3.11 8.27 21.59
C LEU A 196 -2.01 7.73 22.51
N ALA A 197 -2.28 6.70 23.32
CA ALA A 197 -1.29 6.08 24.19
C ALA A 197 -0.13 5.43 23.40
N GLY A 198 -0.37 4.99 22.18
CA GLY A 198 0.65 4.38 21.31
C GLY A 198 1.52 5.38 20.53
N LEU A 199 1.21 6.69 20.57
CA LEU A 199 1.91 7.68 19.74
C LEU A 199 3.37 7.89 20.12
N SER A 200 3.75 7.65 21.37
CA SER A 200 5.13 7.82 21.86
C SER A 200 6.15 6.85 21.20
N ALA A 201 5.66 5.82 20.49
CA ALA A 201 6.51 4.86 19.77
C ALA A 201 6.95 5.36 18.38
N PHE A 202 6.48 6.53 17.94
CA PHE A 202 6.77 7.07 16.61
C PHE A 202 7.68 8.29 16.69
N ASP A 203 8.53 8.45 15.69
CA ASP A 203 9.40 9.62 15.58
C ASP A 203 8.60 10.90 15.29
N ARG A 204 7.46 10.74 14.58
CA ARG A 204 6.53 11.83 14.28
C ARG A 204 5.09 11.36 14.32
N CYS A 205 4.26 12.22 14.90
CA CYS A 205 2.83 12.02 14.97
C CYS A 205 2.13 13.22 14.35
N LEU A 206 1.21 12.94 13.42
CA LEU A 206 0.46 13.94 12.67
C LEU A 206 -1.04 13.70 12.85
N ILE A 207 -1.81 14.76 13.07
CA ILE A 207 -3.28 14.69 13.09
C ILE A 207 -3.83 15.64 12.02
N ALA A 208 -4.57 15.09 11.05
CA ALA A 208 -5.16 15.88 9.99
C ALA A 208 -6.35 16.70 10.51
N CYS A 209 -6.19 18.01 10.51
CA CYS A 209 -7.19 18.96 10.98
C CYS A 209 -7.29 20.12 9.96
N PRO A 210 -8.46 20.32 9.30
CA PRO A 210 -8.63 21.41 8.33
C PRO A 210 -8.43 22.80 8.93
N GLN A 211 -8.69 22.97 10.24
CA GLN A 211 -8.56 24.23 10.96
C GLN A 211 -7.12 24.48 11.45
N ALA A 212 -6.20 23.53 11.31
CA ALA A 212 -4.80 23.73 11.72
C ALA A 212 -4.16 24.85 10.85
N VAL A 213 -3.65 25.87 11.51
CA VAL A 213 -3.14 27.09 10.85
C VAL A 213 -1.63 27.22 10.92
N SER A 214 -0.96 26.43 11.79
CA SER A 214 0.38 26.78 12.25
C SER A 214 1.53 26.32 11.35
N ARG A 215 1.42 25.17 10.69
CA ARG A 215 2.48 24.63 9.83
C ARG A 215 1.92 23.79 8.69
N THR A 216 2.56 23.87 7.54
CA THR A 216 2.29 22.98 6.41
C THR A 216 2.85 21.59 6.68
N LEU A 217 2.27 20.57 6.07
CA LEU A 217 2.79 19.20 6.14
C LEU A 217 4.27 19.14 5.72
N ARG A 218 4.66 19.86 4.66
CA ARG A 218 6.05 19.93 4.19
C ARG A 218 7.00 20.47 5.25
N GLU A 219 6.67 21.58 5.90
CA GLU A 219 7.51 22.17 6.96
C GLU A 219 7.71 21.21 8.13
N LEU A 220 6.66 20.48 8.50
CA LEU A 220 6.74 19.47 9.55
C LEU A 220 7.57 18.26 9.14
N LEU A 221 7.50 17.82 7.91
CA LEU A 221 8.27 16.69 7.41
C LEU A 221 9.74 17.02 7.24
N GLN A 222 10.05 18.26 6.84
CA GLN A 222 11.43 18.74 6.67
C GLN A 222 12.10 19.22 7.97
N ALA A 223 11.32 19.51 9.01
CA ALA A 223 11.84 19.89 10.33
C ALA A 223 12.49 18.69 11.01
N GLY A 224 13.82 18.66 11.02
CA GLY A 224 14.60 17.62 11.70
C GLY A 224 15.09 16.52 10.75
N ARG A 225 16.39 16.44 10.60
CA ARG A 225 17.11 15.31 9.96
C ARG A 225 17.78 14.48 11.06
N PRO A 226 17.85 13.15 10.95
CA PRO A 226 17.52 12.30 9.79
C PRO A 226 16.03 12.11 9.54
N ALA A 227 15.68 11.53 8.37
CA ALA A 227 14.30 11.14 8.05
C ALA A 227 13.74 10.20 9.11
N PRO A 228 12.48 10.38 9.56
CA PRO A 228 11.87 9.53 10.57
C PRO A 228 11.72 8.09 10.02
N ALA A 229 12.04 7.11 10.87
CA ALA A 229 11.81 5.70 10.53
C ALA A 229 10.32 5.35 10.62
N GLY A 230 9.58 5.99 11.56
CA GLY A 230 8.18 5.73 11.79
C GLY A 230 7.34 7.00 11.95
N ILE A 231 6.24 7.10 11.19
CA ILE A 231 5.28 8.20 11.25
C ILE A 231 3.90 7.66 11.59
N ALA A 232 3.25 8.23 12.61
CA ALA A 232 1.83 8.04 12.89
C ALA A 232 1.01 9.16 12.23
N LEU A 233 0.00 8.79 11.45
CA LEU A 233 -0.93 9.72 10.82
C LEU A 233 -2.36 9.42 11.30
N LEU A 234 -3.01 10.39 11.94
CA LEU A 234 -4.38 10.28 12.39
C LEU A 234 -5.31 11.00 11.42
N ILE A 235 -6.31 10.27 10.89
CA ILE A 235 -7.34 10.78 9.99
C ILE A 235 -8.72 10.55 10.62
N GLY A 236 -9.50 11.63 10.76
CA GLY A 236 -10.82 11.63 11.37
C GLY A 236 -11.91 11.00 10.49
N PRO A 237 -13.13 10.83 11.04
CA PRO A 237 -14.29 10.40 10.28
C PRO A 237 -14.85 11.52 9.40
N GLU A 238 -15.98 11.31 8.75
CA GLU A 238 -16.63 12.32 7.88
C GLU A 238 -16.93 13.63 8.62
N GLY A 239 -17.21 13.58 9.92
CA GLY A 239 -17.43 14.75 10.79
C GLY A 239 -16.14 15.38 11.34
N GLY A 240 -14.97 14.87 10.98
CA GLY A 240 -13.67 15.27 11.52
C GLY A 240 -13.48 14.88 13.00
N PHE A 241 -12.35 15.26 13.56
CA PHE A 241 -12.11 15.19 15.01
C PHE A 241 -12.86 16.30 15.75
N SER A 242 -13.14 16.11 17.02
CA SER A 242 -13.57 17.22 17.89
C SER A 242 -12.36 18.06 18.34
N ASP A 243 -12.63 19.27 18.84
CA ASP A 243 -11.54 20.15 19.28
C ASP A 243 -10.80 19.54 20.48
N GLU A 244 -11.53 18.82 21.35
CA GLU A 244 -10.96 18.08 22.48
C GLU A 244 -10.07 16.92 22.02
N GLU A 245 -10.47 16.21 20.97
CA GLU A 245 -9.66 15.12 20.38
C GLU A 245 -8.36 15.67 19.76
N VAL A 246 -8.46 16.80 19.06
CA VAL A 246 -7.27 17.44 18.48
C VAL A 246 -6.33 17.94 19.60
N ALA A 247 -6.87 18.59 20.63
CA ALA A 247 -6.08 19.06 21.77
C ALA A 247 -5.38 17.90 22.49
N ALA A 248 -6.11 16.82 22.79
CA ALA A 248 -5.57 15.62 23.42
C ALA A 248 -4.45 14.96 22.58
N ALA A 249 -4.60 14.92 21.24
CA ALA A 249 -3.56 14.42 20.36
C ALA A 249 -2.30 15.31 20.39
N CYS A 250 -2.48 16.63 20.39
CA CYS A 250 -1.38 17.59 20.48
C CYS A 250 -0.62 17.48 21.83
N GLU A 251 -1.33 17.28 22.93
CA GLU A 251 -0.74 17.02 24.26
C GLU A 251 0.12 15.74 24.26
N LYS A 252 -0.23 14.75 23.43
CA LYS A 252 0.54 13.52 23.22
C LYS A 252 1.63 13.65 22.15
N GLY A 253 1.93 14.88 21.71
CA GLY A 253 3.00 15.16 20.78
C GLY A 253 2.63 15.08 19.29
N ALA A 254 1.35 14.92 18.96
CA ALA A 254 0.93 14.99 17.56
C ALA A 254 0.93 16.45 17.07
N ALA A 255 1.44 16.69 15.87
CA ALA A 255 1.32 17.97 15.20
C ALA A 255 0.05 18.02 14.37
N ALA A 256 -0.79 19.06 14.58
CA ALA A 256 -1.95 19.31 13.77
C ALA A 256 -1.53 19.86 12.40
N VAL A 257 -2.01 19.23 11.33
CA VAL A 257 -1.67 19.56 9.95
C VAL A 257 -2.91 19.77 9.10
N ASN A 258 -2.88 20.73 8.19
CA ASN A 258 -3.83 20.80 7.12
C ASN A 258 -3.22 20.31 5.80
N LEU A 259 -4.07 19.84 4.90
CA LEU A 259 -3.68 19.28 3.60
C LEU A 259 -3.93 20.25 2.45
N GLY A 260 -3.92 21.55 2.77
CA GLY A 260 -4.11 22.64 1.80
C GLY A 260 -5.45 23.38 1.99
N LYS A 261 -5.71 24.33 1.12
CA LYS A 261 -6.85 25.26 1.23
C LYS A 261 -8.23 24.63 0.95
N ARG A 262 -8.26 23.43 0.39
CA ARG A 262 -9.52 22.71 0.05
C ARG A 262 -9.88 21.74 1.14
N ILE A 263 -11.16 21.63 1.45
CA ILE A 263 -11.68 20.57 2.31
C ILE A 263 -11.69 19.27 1.52
N LEU A 264 -10.95 18.28 1.98
CA LEU A 264 -10.91 16.93 1.43
C LEU A 264 -11.91 16.04 2.17
N ARG A 265 -12.55 15.12 1.46
CA ARG A 265 -13.25 14.01 2.11
C ARG A 265 -12.24 13.16 2.87
N THR A 266 -12.68 12.52 3.94
CA THR A 266 -11.77 11.76 4.82
C THR A 266 -11.00 10.66 4.07
N GLU A 267 -11.66 9.93 3.17
CA GLU A 267 -11.01 8.94 2.32
C GLU A 267 -9.95 9.57 1.41
N THR A 268 -10.23 10.72 0.84
CA THR A 268 -9.26 11.48 0.01
C THR A 268 -8.11 12.02 0.85
N ALA A 269 -8.41 12.53 2.06
CA ALA A 269 -7.41 13.05 2.99
C ALA A 269 -6.40 11.97 3.39
N ALA A 270 -6.87 10.74 3.66
CA ALA A 270 -6.00 9.62 3.98
C ALA A 270 -4.98 9.33 2.87
N VAL A 271 -5.44 9.16 1.64
CA VAL A 271 -4.58 8.85 0.49
C VAL A 271 -3.61 9.99 0.19
N VAL A 272 -4.12 11.23 0.14
CA VAL A 272 -3.29 12.41 -0.16
C VAL A 272 -2.22 12.61 0.91
N ALA A 273 -2.57 12.53 2.20
CA ALA A 273 -1.61 12.70 3.28
C ALA A 273 -0.53 11.62 3.25
N CYS A 274 -0.91 10.34 3.09
CA CYS A 274 0.05 9.24 2.99
C CYS A 274 0.98 9.42 1.77
N ALA A 275 0.44 9.79 0.61
CA ALA A 275 1.22 10.02 -0.61
C ALA A 275 2.23 11.17 -0.43
N LEU A 276 1.81 12.30 0.16
CA LEU A 276 2.69 13.42 0.42
C LEU A 276 3.79 13.09 1.44
N ILE A 277 3.44 12.35 2.50
CA ILE A 277 4.42 11.90 3.50
C ILE A 277 5.48 11.03 2.83
N LEU A 278 5.08 10.00 2.12
CA LEU A 278 6.01 9.06 1.48
C LEU A 278 6.85 9.75 0.41
N TYR A 279 6.26 10.59 -0.42
CA TYR A 279 6.97 11.36 -1.44
C TYR A 279 8.07 12.29 -0.88
N GLU A 280 7.84 12.91 0.29
CA GLU A 280 8.85 13.79 0.92
C GLU A 280 9.92 12.97 1.69
N MET A 281 9.67 11.68 1.99
CA MET A 281 10.55 10.83 2.79
C MET A 281 11.37 9.83 1.95
N GLU A 282 11.02 9.59 0.70
CA GLU A 282 11.78 8.78 -0.25
C GLU A 282 12.84 9.60 -1.02
#